data_91bc5ad878144ae1049c5592f23505e7
#
_entry.id   91bc5ad878144ae1049c5592f23505e7
#
_cell.length_a   1.000
_cell.length_b   1.000
_cell.length_c   1.000
_cell.angle_alpha   90.00
_cell.angle_beta   90.00
_cell.angle_gamma   90.00
#
_symmetry.space_group_name_H-M   'P 1'
#
loop_
_entity.id
_entity.type
_entity.pdbx_description
1 polymer ?
#
loop_
_entity_poly.entity_id
_entity_poly.type
_entity_poly.pdbx_seq_one_letter_code
_entity_poly.pdbx_strand_id
1 'polypeptide(L)'
;MTKTKASQDHEEGAVAGKRTPVTMIIGATSKWQSDGRNTRLAHGGEIDGSGLSDSVRWGLGGALAERFSAEGHHVVLTTRHAPNAAELENSIRSRGGEVSTIQLDLVSRESIDQAFASVRASVGDPDVVIYNAGYLEGRDLPKDKELLEHVPLEIFETAQHLASRGPFLGAQAALAPMRERQEGT
;
A
#
# COMPACT_ATOMS: atom_id res chain seq x y z
N MET A 1 -51.02 19.54 -47.56
CA MET A 1 -49.73 19.92 -46.97
C MET A 1 -49.66 19.41 -45.54
N THR A 2 -49.13 18.22 -45.35
CA THR A 2 -49.07 17.55 -44.05
C THR A 2 -47.62 17.49 -43.63
N LYS A 3 -47.26 18.23 -42.56
CA LYS A 3 -45.89 18.21 -41.99
C LYS A 3 -45.75 17.04 -41.04
N THR A 4 -44.92 16.11 -41.42
CA THR A 4 -44.48 15.00 -40.59
C THR A 4 -43.48 15.49 -39.57
N LYS A 5 -43.75 15.25 -38.26
CA LYS A 5 -42.93 15.63 -37.12
C LYS A 5 -41.99 14.43 -36.88
N ALA A 6 -40.70 14.63 -37.12
CA ALA A 6 -39.68 13.66 -36.77
C ALA A 6 -39.50 13.63 -35.26
N SER A 7 -39.69 12.51 -34.62
CA SER A 7 -39.31 12.24 -33.24
C SER A 7 -37.80 12.05 -33.19
N GLN A 8 -37.13 12.87 -32.38
CA GLN A 8 -35.74 12.65 -31.99
C GLN A 8 -35.74 11.69 -30.80
N ASP A 9 -35.37 10.46 -31.04
CA ASP A 9 -35.03 9.50 -30.00
C ASP A 9 -33.66 9.92 -29.46
N HIS A 10 -33.67 10.47 -28.23
CA HIS A 10 -32.44 10.61 -27.44
C HIS A 10 -32.09 9.23 -26.91
N GLU A 11 -31.13 8.58 -27.52
CA GLU A 11 -30.42 7.47 -26.86
C GLU A 11 -29.74 8.01 -25.60
N GLU A 12 -30.33 7.73 -24.45
CA GLU A 12 -29.65 7.81 -23.16
C GLU A 12 -28.54 6.77 -23.16
N GLY A 13 -27.31 7.23 -23.45
CA GLY A 13 -26.12 6.41 -23.29
C GLY A 13 -26.01 5.94 -21.84
N ALA A 14 -26.15 4.66 -21.62
CA ALA A 14 -25.90 4.04 -20.32
C ALA A 14 -24.52 4.48 -19.84
N VAL A 15 -24.46 5.26 -18.77
CA VAL A 15 -23.22 5.61 -18.06
C VAL A 15 -22.71 4.30 -17.48
N ALA A 16 -21.74 3.69 -18.14
CA ALA A 16 -21.01 2.55 -17.59
C ALA A 16 -20.52 2.96 -16.20
N GLY A 17 -20.98 2.24 -15.16
CA GLY A 17 -20.62 2.53 -13.78
C GLY A 17 -19.11 2.61 -13.66
N LYS A 18 -18.60 3.75 -13.15
CA LYS A 18 -17.16 3.96 -12.99
C LYS A 18 -16.62 2.89 -12.03
N ARG A 19 -15.68 2.09 -12.48
CA ARG A 19 -15.00 1.08 -11.64
C ARG A 19 -14.41 1.74 -10.40
N THR A 20 -14.52 1.11 -9.24
CA THR A 20 -13.82 1.52 -8.03
C THR A 20 -12.31 1.48 -8.29
N PRO A 21 -11.59 2.60 -8.15
CA PRO A 21 -10.15 2.61 -8.35
C PRO A 21 -9.44 1.83 -7.23
N VAL A 22 -8.33 1.18 -7.57
CA VAL A 22 -7.55 0.36 -6.64
C VAL A 22 -6.24 1.05 -6.32
N THR A 23 -5.95 1.24 -5.03
CA THR A 23 -4.65 1.75 -4.55
C THR A 23 -3.94 0.68 -3.75
N MET A 24 -2.76 0.28 -4.20
CA MET A 24 -1.88 -0.65 -3.49
C MET A 24 -0.78 0.12 -2.76
N ILE A 25 -0.71 -0.07 -1.43
CA ILE A 25 0.32 0.57 -0.59
C ILE A 25 1.32 -0.47 -0.13
N ILE A 26 2.52 -0.42 -0.68
CA ILE A 26 3.61 -1.31 -0.34
C ILE A 26 4.30 -0.80 0.93
N GLY A 27 4.16 -1.55 2.04
CA GLY A 27 4.65 -1.14 3.35
C GLY A 27 3.68 -0.25 4.12
N ALA A 28 2.41 -0.60 4.17
CA ALA A 28 1.39 0.16 4.86
C ALA A 28 1.58 0.17 6.40
N THR A 29 2.07 -0.93 6.99
CA THR A 29 2.04 -1.14 8.46
C THR A 29 3.29 -1.78 9.03
N SER A 30 4.44 -1.70 8.37
CA SER A 30 5.65 -2.43 8.78
C SER A 30 6.18 -2.08 10.19
N LYS A 31 5.79 -0.94 10.74
CA LYS A 31 6.21 -0.46 12.08
C LYS A 31 5.22 -0.79 13.18
N TRP A 32 4.02 -1.26 12.84
CA TRP A 32 2.95 -1.42 13.81
C TRP A 32 2.87 -2.84 14.31
N GLN A 33 2.61 -2.97 15.59
CA GLN A 33 2.20 -4.23 16.22
C GLN A 33 0.71 -4.39 16.03
N SER A 34 0.23 -5.65 16.13
CA SER A 34 -1.20 -5.97 16.09
C SER A 34 -2.00 -5.29 17.20
N ASP A 35 -1.35 -4.83 18.27
CA ASP A 35 -1.96 -4.08 19.37
C ASP A 35 -2.01 -2.55 19.13
N GLY A 36 -1.65 -2.09 17.95
CA GLY A 36 -1.70 -0.68 17.57
C GLY A 36 -0.54 0.17 18.09
N ARG A 37 0.49 -0.44 18.69
CA ARG A 37 1.68 0.30 19.18
C ARG A 37 2.72 0.44 18.09
N ASN A 38 3.29 1.63 17.96
CA ASN A 38 4.47 1.86 17.14
C ASN A 38 5.73 1.53 17.96
N THR A 39 6.50 0.57 17.47
CA THR A 39 7.36 -0.15 18.36
C THR A 39 8.78 0.30 18.44
N ARG A 40 9.30 1.16 17.55
CA ARG A 40 10.73 1.42 17.65
C ARG A 40 11.15 2.82 17.19
N LEU A 41 11.74 3.54 18.12
CA LEU A 41 12.64 4.67 17.85
C LEU A 41 14.01 4.17 17.39
N ALA A 42 14.83 5.08 16.86
CA ALA A 42 16.26 4.87 16.78
C ALA A 42 16.83 4.47 18.17
N HIS A 43 17.77 3.53 18.18
CA HIS A 43 18.41 2.99 19.38
C HIS A 43 17.50 2.19 20.32
N GLY A 44 16.46 1.55 19.80
CA GLY A 44 15.67 0.56 20.55
C GLY A 44 14.67 1.14 21.56
N GLY A 45 14.38 2.43 21.51
CA GLY A 45 13.31 3.01 22.33
C GLY A 45 11.92 2.60 21.81
N GLU A 46 11.00 2.27 22.71
CA GLU A 46 9.60 2.04 22.38
C GLU A 46 8.78 3.33 22.52
N ILE A 47 7.84 3.54 21.58
CA ILE A 47 6.82 4.58 21.71
C ILE A 47 5.47 3.92 21.92
N ASP A 48 4.78 4.29 22.99
CA ASP A 48 3.35 4.03 23.10
C ASP A 48 2.58 5.04 22.23
N GLY A 49 2.09 4.58 21.10
CA GLY A 49 1.27 5.39 20.19
C GLY A 49 -0.22 5.31 20.45
N SER A 50 -0.67 4.59 21.49
CA SER A 50 -2.10 4.32 21.76
C SER A 50 -2.92 5.59 21.99
N GLY A 51 -2.30 6.65 22.53
CA GLY A 51 -2.94 7.96 22.76
C GLY A 51 -2.85 8.94 21.58
N LEU A 52 -2.21 8.56 20.47
CA LEU A 52 -2.09 9.42 19.30
C LEU A 52 -3.34 9.32 18.43
N SER A 53 -3.63 10.41 17.70
CA SER A 53 -4.68 10.35 16.67
C SER A 53 -4.34 9.31 15.60
N ASP A 54 -5.34 8.71 14.98
CA ASP A 54 -5.17 7.67 13.95
C ASP A 54 -4.21 8.12 12.84
N SER A 55 -4.33 9.35 12.38
CA SER A 55 -3.45 9.91 11.33
C SER A 55 -1.97 9.95 11.69
N VAL A 56 -1.64 10.04 12.99
CA VAL A 56 -0.26 10.00 13.48
C VAL A 56 0.14 8.57 13.83
N ARG A 57 -0.77 7.84 14.47
CA ARG A 57 -0.56 6.46 14.94
C ARG A 57 -0.17 5.51 13.81
N TRP A 58 -0.85 5.62 12.66
CA TRP A 58 -0.60 4.71 11.54
C TRP A 58 0.67 5.01 10.73
N GLY A 59 1.34 6.13 10.98
CA GLY A 59 2.47 6.57 10.17
C GLY A 59 2.05 6.93 8.72
N LEU A 60 3.04 7.19 7.86
CA LEU A 60 2.76 7.66 6.50
C LEU A 60 1.95 6.65 5.68
N GLY A 61 2.33 5.37 5.71
CA GLY A 61 1.63 4.33 4.92
C GLY A 61 0.17 4.19 5.31
N GLY A 62 -0.13 4.18 6.61
CA GLY A 62 -1.49 4.11 7.10
C GLY A 62 -2.30 5.39 6.84
N ALA A 63 -1.69 6.56 6.98
CA ALA A 63 -2.34 7.84 6.66
C ALA A 63 -2.71 7.92 5.16
N LEU A 64 -1.84 7.44 4.27
CA LEU A 64 -2.14 7.30 2.85
C LEU A 64 -3.31 6.33 2.62
N ALA A 65 -3.31 5.18 3.30
CA ALA A 65 -4.39 4.21 3.21
C ALA A 65 -5.76 4.82 3.57
N GLU A 66 -5.83 5.52 4.70
CA GLU A 66 -7.04 6.21 5.12
C GLU A 66 -7.47 7.31 4.14
N ARG A 67 -6.51 8.06 3.59
CA ARG A 67 -6.80 9.11 2.64
C ARG A 67 -7.36 8.56 1.33
N PHE A 68 -6.73 7.56 0.72
CA PHE A 68 -7.23 6.95 -0.51
C PHE A 68 -8.59 6.26 -0.32
N SER A 69 -8.80 5.62 0.84
CA SER A 69 -10.09 5.05 1.18
C SER A 69 -11.18 6.13 1.27
N ALA A 70 -10.90 7.27 1.88
CA ALA A 70 -11.85 8.40 1.96
C ALA A 70 -12.16 9.02 0.58
N GLU A 71 -11.28 8.86 -0.40
CA GLU A 71 -11.50 9.25 -1.80
C GLU A 71 -12.23 8.16 -2.62
N GLY A 72 -12.68 7.08 -1.98
CA GLY A 72 -13.47 6.03 -2.61
C GLY A 72 -12.65 4.96 -3.33
N HIS A 73 -11.36 4.83 -3.04
CA HIS A 73 -10.53 3.74 -3.56
C HIS A 73 -10.72 2.47 -2.73
N HIS A 74 -10.67 1.30 -3.40
CA HIS A 74 -10.34 0.06 -2.71
C HIS A 74 -8.86 0.08 -2.36
N VAL A 75 -8.54 0.03 -1.07
CA VAL A 75 -7.16 0.11 -0.61
C VAL A 75 -6.59 -1.28 -0.33
N VAL A 76 -5.47 -1.61 -0.96
CA VAL A 76 -4.72 -2.83 -0.70
C VAL A 76 -3.53 -2.51 0.21
N LEU A 77 -3.61 -2.97 1.45
CA LEU A 77 -2.52 -2.88 2.43
C LEU A 77 -1.56 -4.02 2.22
N THR A 78 -0.27 -3.75 2.10
CA THR A 78 0.72 -4.82 2.09
C THR A 78 1.66 -4.74 3.29
N THR A 79 1.97 -5.89 3.84
CA THR A 79 2.84 -6.06 5.01
C THR A 79 3.46 -7.45 5.02
N ARG A 80 4.62 -7.62 5.68
CA ARG A 80 5.23 -8.94 5.90
C ARG A 80 4.39 -9.83 6.84
N HIS A 81 3.66 -9.22 7.77
CA HIS A 81 2.84 -9.90 8.77
C HIS A 81 1.42 -9.35 8.73
N ALA A 82 0.49 -10.08 8.12
CA ALA A 82 -0.89 -9.66 7.95
C ALA A 82 -1.57 -9.16 9.25
N PRO A 83 -1.37 -9.76 10.42
CA PRO A 83 -1.93 -9.27 11.68
C PRO A 83 -1.56 -7.80 12.01
N ASN A 84 -0.43 -7.30 11.53
CA ASN A 84 -0.03 -5.91 11.77
C ASN A 84 -0.93 -4.89 11.05
N ALA A 85 -1.70 -5.31 10.06
CA ALA A 85 -2.65 -4.46 9.33
C ALA A 85 -4.06 -4.47 9.93
N ALA A 86 -4.37 -5.39 10.86
CA ALA A 86 -5.73 -5.64 11.32
C ALA A 86 -6.43 -4.39 11.89
N GLU A 87 -5.75 -3.60 12.71
CA GLU A 87 -6.31 -2.39 13.30
C GLU A 87 -6.58 -1.31 12.24
N LEU A 88 -5.66 -1.09 11.30
CA LEU A 88 -5.85 -0.15 10.20
C LEU A 88 -6.98 -0.62 9.28
N GLU A 89 -7.05 -1.91 8.98
CA GLU A 89 -8.11 -2.52 8.18
C GLU A 89 -9.48 -2.32 8.85
N ASN A 90 -9.59 -2.57 10.16
CA ASN A 90 -10.79 -2.33 10.94
C ASN A 90 -11.18 -0.84 10.97
N SER A 91 -10.21 0.05 11.11
CA SER A 91 -10.43 1.49 11.08
C SER A 91 -11.02 1.95 9.74
N ILE A 92 -10.47 1.48 8.62
CA ILE A 92 -10.98 1.80 7.27
C ILE A 92 -12.40 1.23 7.09
N ARG A 93 -12.64 -0.04 7.43
CA ARG A 93 -13.96 -0.68 7.29
C ARG A 93 -15.03 -0.02 8.15
N SER A 94 -14.70 0.39 9.35
CA SER A 94 -15.64 1.05 10.26
C SER A 94 -16.16 2.39 9.73
N ARG A 95 -15.42 3.01 8.80
CA ARG A 95 -15.80 4.25 8.09
C ARG A 95 -16.44 3.96 6.73
N GLY A 96 -16.73 2.70 6.40
CA GLY A 96 -17.37 2.29 5.15
C GLY A 96 -16.41 2.16 3.97
N GLY A 97 -15.10 2.20 4.20
CA GLY A 97 -14.09 2.04 3.15
C GLY A 97 -13.89 0.57 2.74
N GLU A 98 -13.51 0.37 1.49
CA GLU A 98 -13.13 -0.93 0.95
C GLU A 98 -11.62 -1.15 1.15
N VAL A 99 -11.24 -2.26 1.79
CA VAL A 99 -9.85 -2.56 2.10
C VAL A 99 -9.59 -4.06 2.12
N SER A 100 -8.43 -4.45 1.66
CA SER A 100 -7.90 -5.81 1.77
C SER A 100 -6.43 -5.78 2.18
N THR A 101 -5.98 -6.86 2.84
CA THR A 101 -4.59 -7.01 3.27
C THR A 101 -3.95 -8.17 2.53
N ILE A 102 -2.77 -7.94 1.97
CA ILE A 102 -1.98 -8.96 1.27
C ILE A 102 -0.60 -9.04 1.90
N GLN A 103 -0.18 -10.25 2.20
CA GLN A 103 1.17 -10.49 2.68
C GLN A 103 2.18 -10.30 1.55
N LEU A 104 3.25 -9.55 1.84
CA LEU A 104 4.28 -9.21 0.88
C LEU A 104 5.65 -9.14 1.56
N ASP A 105 6.56 -10.00 1.13
CA ASP A 105 7.98 -9.93 1.47
C ASP A 105 8.75 -9.34 0.28
N LEU A 106 9.30 -8.16 0.47
CA LEU A 106 10.01 -7.41 -0.58
C LEU A 106 11.42 -7.95 -0.89
N VAL A 107 11.94 -8.84 -0.07
CA VAL A 107 13.20 -9.55 -0.34
C VAL A 107 13.00 -10.68 -1.35
N SER A 108 11.81 -11.29 -1.38
CA SER A 108 11.45 -12.37 -2.30
C SER A 108 10.76 -11.84 -3.56
N ARG A 109 11.34 -12.12 -4.73
CA ARG A 109 10.71 -11.83 -6.01
C ARG A 109 9.40 -12.56 -6.18
N GLU A 110 9.37 -13.84 -5.80
CA GLU A 110 8.19 -14.68 -5.88
C GLU A 110 7.04 -14.10 -5.05
N SER A 111 7.33 -13.59 -3.86
CA SER A 111 6.35 -12.92 -3.01
C SER A 111 5.78 -11.65 -3.66
N ILE A 112 6.62 -10.87 -4.33
CA ILE A 112 6.19 -9.68 -5.07
C ILE A 112 5.25 -10.08 -6.22
N ASP A 113 5.67 -11.04 -7.05
CA ASP A 113 4.87 -11.51 -8.20
C ASP A 113 3.53 -12.10 -7.74
N GLN A 114 3.51 -12.90 -6.66
CA GLN A 114 2.30 -13.47 -6.07
C GLN A 114 1.38 -12.41 -5.47
N ALA A 115 1.92 -11.39 -4.79
CA ALA A 115 1.12 -10.31 -4.22
C ALA A 115 0.38 -9.54 -5.32
N PHE A 116 1.06 -9.13 -6.39
CA PHE A 116 0.42 -8.47 -7.52
C PHE A 116 -0.60 -9.36 -8.24
N ALA A 117 -0.31 -10.66 -8.40
CA ALA A 117 -1.27 -11.61 -8.96
C ALA A 117 -2.53 -11.73 -8.08
N SER A 118 -2.35 -11.78 -6.77
CA SER A 118 -3.46 -11.84 -5.80
C SER A 118 -4.33 -10.58 -5.83
N VAL A 119 -3.72 -9.40 -5.92
CA VAL A 119 -4.45 -8.14 -6.08
C VAL A 119 -5.30 -8.18 -7.34
N ARG A 120 -4.69 -8.51 -8.48
CA ARG A 120 -5.41 -8.60 -9.76
C ARG A 120 -6.59 -9.57 -9.73
N ALA A 121 -6.41 -10.71 -9.08
CA ALA A 121 -7.45 -11.73 -8.99
C ALA A 121 -8.61 -11.34 -8.06
N SER A 122 -8.34 -10.56 -7.01
CA SER A 122 -9.35 -10.24 -5.99
C SER A 122 -10.07 -8.90 -6.21
N VAL A 123 -9.35 -7.87 -6.65
CA VAL A 123 -9.89 -6.50 -6.74
C VAL A 123 -9.60 -5.81 -8.08
N GLY A 124 -8.79 -6.43 -8.92
CA GLY A 124 -8.38 -5.88 -10.22
C GLY A 124 -6.98 -5.26 -10.19
N ASP A 125 -6.53 -4.79 -11.36
CA ASP A 125 -5.23 -4.14 -11.47
C ASP A 125 -5.18 -2.84 -10.68
N PRO A 126 -4.10 -2.58 -9.92
CA PRO A 126 -3.93 -1.31 -9.24
C PRO A 126 -3.89 -0.12 -10.21
N ASP A 127 -4.57 0.95 -9.85
CA ASP A 127 -4.50 2.24 -10.54
C ASP A 127 -3.39 3.11 -9.97
N VAL A 128 -3.16 2.96 -8.66
CA VAL A 128 -2.09 3.65 -7.93
C VAL A 128 -1.28 2.63 -7.15
N VAL A 129 0.05 2.68 -7.29
CA VAL A 129 0.97 1.88 -6.49
C VAL A 129 1.92 2.80 -5.75
N ILE A 130 1.87 2.77 -4.43
CA ILE A 130 2.72 3.59 -3.57
C ILE A 130 3.74 2.69 -2.88
N TYR A 131 5.02 2.91 -3.15
CA TYR A 131 6.09 2.25 -2.43
C TYR A 131 6.50 3.09 -1.23
N ASN A 132 6.09 2.66 -0.04
CA ASN A 132 6.37 3.31 1.24
C ASN A 132 7.23 2.45 2.17
N ALA A 133 7.56 1.24 1.78
CA ALA A 133 8.37 0.36 2.61
C ALA A 133 9.77 0.92 2.84
N GLY A 134 10.20 0.90 4.09
CA GLY A 134 11.54 1.28 4.50
C GLY A 134 12.17 0.20 5.38
N TYR A 135 13.49 0.22 5.47
CA TYR A 135 14.25 -0.67 6.35
C TYR A 135 14.57 0.03 7.67
N LEU A 136 14.24 -0.60 8.77
CA LEU A 136 14.35 -0.01 10.10
C LEU A 136 15.28 -0.76 11.03
N GLU A 137 15.64 -2.00 10.72
CA GLU A 137 16.44 -2.83 11.63
C GLU A 137 17.81 -2.23 11.93
N GLY A 138 18.39 -1.46 11.02
CA GLY A 138 19.61 -0.70 11.29
C GLY A 138 19.49 0.34 12.42
N ARG A 139 18.28 0.72 12.79
CA ARG A 139 18.04 1.67 13.90
C ARG A 139 18.11 1.01 15.28
N ASP A 140 18.11 -0.30 15.35
CA ASP A 140 18.18 -1.07 16.60
C ASP A 140 19.62 -1.45 16.97
N LEU A 141 20.58 -1.08 16.13
CA LEU A 141 21.99 -1.33 16.44
C LEU A 141 22.43 -0.55 17.66
N PRO A 142 23.29 -1.13 18.51
CA PRO A 142 24.04 -0.38 19.51
C PRO A 142 24.82 0.77 18.84
N LYS A 143 24.97 1.90 19.52
CA LYS A 143 25.63 3.09 18.95
C LYS A 143 27.03 2.82 18.36
N ASP A 144 27.77 1.90 18.97
CA ASP A 144 29.09 1.47 18.48
C ASP A 144 29.02 0.63 17.19
N LYS A 145 27.83 0.10 16.83
CA LYS A 145 27.58 -0.64 15.59
C LYS A 145 26.95 0.22 14.48
N GLU A 146 26.62 1.46 14.77
CA GLU A 146 26.10 2.40 13.76
C GLU A 146 27.22 3.08 12.94
N LEU A 147 28.48 2.95 13.38
CA LEU A 147 29.62 3.43 12.60
C LEU A 147 29.79 2.59 11.34
N LEU A 148 30.09 3.24 10.22
CA LEU A 148 30.17 2.60 8.91
C LEU A 148 31.07 1.35 8.91
N GLU A 149 32.19 1.41 9.61
CA GLU A 149 33.13 0.29 9.75
C GLU A 149 32.62 -0.89 10.55
N HIS A 150 31.49 -0.73 11.25
CA HIS A 150 30.90 -1.78 12.10
C HIS A 150 29.52 -2.26 11.61
N VAL A 151 28.95 -1.62 10.60
CA VAL A 151 27.64 -2.04 10.06
C VAL A 151 27.77 -3.42 9.42
N PRO A 152 26.99 -4.43 9.86
CA PRO A 152 27.01 -5.76 9.25
C PRO A 152 26.59 -5.69 7.77
N LEU A 153 27.27 -6.47 6.91
CA LEU A 153 26.99 -6.49 5.47
C LEU A 153 25.54 -6.87 5.18
N GLU A 154 24.96 -7.78 5.95
CA GLU A 154 23.58 -8.25 5.79
C GLU A 154 22.56 -7.13 5.97
N ILE A 155 22.87 -6.16 6.84
CA ILE A 155 22.03 -4.95 7.01
C ILE A 155 22.08 -4.10 5.75
N PHE A 156 23.26 -3.89 5.19
CA PHE A 156 23.42 -3.15 3.93
C PHE A 156 22.71 -3.85 2.77
N GLU A 157 22.90 -5.15 2.61
CA GLU A 157 22.27 -5.94 1.55
C GLU A 157 20.73 -5.91 1.66
N THR A 158 20.20 -6.09 2.86
CA THR A 158 18.75 -6.01 3.10
C THR A 158 18.22 -4.61 2.80
N ALA A 159 18.94 -3.57 3.21
CA ALA A 159 18.58 -2.18 2.90
C ALA A 159 18.56 -1.93 1.39
N GLN A 160 19.54 -2.46 0.63
CA GLN A 160 19.57 -2.36 -0.83
C GLN A 160 18.41 -3.13 -1.48
N HIS A 161 18.08 -4.32 -0.99
CA HIS A 161 16.92 -5.06 -1.46
C HIS A 161 15.62 -4.27 -1.28
N LEU A 162 15.42 -3.64 -0.13
CA LEU A 162 14.22 -2.89 0.16
C LEU A 162 14.19 -1.52 -0.52
N ALA A 163 15.31 -0.80 -0.57
CA ALA A 163 15.35 0.58 -1.08
C ALA A 163 15.53 0.69 -2.60
N SER A 164 16.09 -0.33 -3.26
CA SER A 164 16.40 -0.28 -4.69
C SER A 164 15.75 -1.41 -5.48
N ARG A 165 16.02 -2.67 -5.12
CA ARG A 165 15.50 -3.83 -5.85
C ARG A 165 13.98 -3.97 -5.70
N GLY A 166 13.44 -3.76 -4.49
CA GLY A 166 12.00 -3.85 -4.22
C GLY A 166 11.18 -2.87 -5.05
N PRO A 167 11.47 -1.55 -5.05
CA PRO A 167 10.77 -0.59 -5.91
C PRO A 167 10.87 -0.93 -7.40
N PHE A 168 12.04 -1.38 -7.86
CA PHE A 168 12.24 -1.79 -9.25
C PHE A 168 11.32 -2.96 -9.64
N LEU A 169 11.28 -4.02 -8.83
CA LEU A 169 10.43 -5.19 -9.09
C LEU A 169 8.94 -4.84 -8.95
N GLY A 170 8.56 -4.02 -7.97
CA GLY A 170 7.20 -3.54 -7.82
C GLY A 170 6.74 -2.72 -9.03
N ALA A 171 7.60 -1.83 -9.53
CA ALA A 171 7.32 -1.07 -10.74
C ALA A 171 7.17 -1.98 -11.98
N GLN A 172 8.06 -2.99 -12.14
CA GLN A 172 7.90 -3.96 -13.22
C GLN A 172 6.56 -4.69 -13.18
N ALA A 173 6.10 -5.10 -11.97
CA ALA A 173 4.85 -5.81 -11.81
C ALA A 173 3.60 -4.92 -12.05
N ALA A 174 3.71 -3.61 -11.77
CA ALA A 174 2.63 -2.65 -11.91
C ALA A 174 2.48 -2.09 -13.33
N LEU A 175 3.60 -1.82 -14.00
CA LEU A 175 3.62 -1.00 -15.22
C LEU A 175 2.96 -1.66 -16.44
N ALA A 176 3.05 -2.97 -16.60
CA ALA A 176 2.51 -3.62 -17.80
C ALA A 176 0.99 -3.38 -17.97
N PRO A 177 0.13 -3.69 -16.99
CA PRO A 177 -1.30 -3.39 -17.10
C PRO A 177 -1.61 -1.89 -17.12
N MET A 178 -0.84 -1.03 -16.45
CA MET A 178 -1.01 0.42 -16.51
C MET A 178 -0.75 0.97 -17.92
N ARG A 179 0.28 0.46 -18.59
CA ARG A 179 0.58 0.83 -20.00
C ARG A 179 -0.49 0.37 -20.97
N GLU A 180 -1.03 -0.82 -20.79
CA GLU A 180 -2.13 -1.35 -21.63
C GLU A 180 -3.39 -0.50 -21.52
N ARG A 181 -3.71 -0.04 -20.32
CA ARG A 181 -4.87 0.85 -20.07
C ARG A 181 -4.58 2.32 -20.38
N GLN A 182 -3.31 2.70 -20.54
CA GLN A 182 -2.85 4.10 -20.61
C GLN A 182 -3.26 4.94 -19.39
N GLU A 183 -3.45 4.30 -18.24
CA GLU A 183 -3.86 4.87 -16.96
C GLU A 183 -3.07 4.23 -15.82
N GLY A 184 -2.74 5.02 -14.78
CA GLY A 184 -2.10 4.56 -13.56
C GLY A 184 -0.90 5.42 -13.11
N THR A 185 -0.57 5.30 -11.83
CA THR A 185 0.54 6.03 -11.17
C THR A 185 1.24 5.15 -10.14
#